data_a4284241eebe2c36196f598ef1d6887b
#
_entry.id   a4284241eebe2c36196f598ef1d6887b
#
_cell.length_a   1.000
_cell.length_b   1.000
_cell.length_c   1.000
_cell.angle_alpha   90.00
_cell.angle_beta   90.00
_cell.angle_gamma   90.00
#
_symmetry.space_group_name_H-M   'P 1'
#
loop_
_entity.id
_entity.type
_entity.pdbx_description
1 polymer ?
#
loop_
_entity_poly.entity_id
_entity_poly.type
_entity_poly.pdbx_seq_one_letter_code
_entity_poly.pdbx_strand_id
1 'polypeptide(L)'
;MRLPKTKDARNGRAKSQNSAKRSDFTFRPKYSSLLCFAGILFTLSSFSLARSLVMHLQLVPWLTAATLGVMTQICSSSTLNTISDADKIVSLPGQPKVSFGQYAGYIAVDEKQQRALFYYFAEAEANPASKPLVLWLNGGPGCSSVGVGAFSEHGPFKPSGDVLLKNDYSWNKEANMLYLESPAGVGFSYSVNNSYYNTVDDKMTARDNLAFLCNWFEKFPEYKERDLFITGESYAGHYVPQLAKLIVQFKLFNLKGIAIGNPLLEFNTDFNSRAEFLWSHGLISDTTYESFNTICNFSQIQRQKQSGTLTHGCSHVFSTALREISKFVDGYDVTLDVCLSTVFSQSAVLNKLQETETIDVCVQEETYKYLNRKEVQESLHARLIGISTWTTCSSVLKYEMQNLEIPTMSILGELVKSGIHVLVYSGDQDAAIPLLGTRTIVNKLAKQLGLNTTVPYRVWFEERQVAGWTQVYGDMLSFATIRGASHEAPFSQPERSLVLFSSFLGGRPLPEGLLSESAVENNHINIKWS
;
A
#
# COMPACT_ATOMS: atom_id res chain seq x y z
N MET A 1 46.14 35.49 -8.71
CA MET A 1 47.03 35.80 -7.57
C MET A 1 47.21 34.50 -6.77
N ARG A 2 48.45 34.05 -6.73
CA ARG A 2 49.14 32.96 -6.04
C ARG A 2 48.40 32.02 -5.09
N LEU A 3 48.52 30.72 -5.40
CA LEU A 3 48.54 29.57 -4.49
C LEU A 3 49.71 29.64 -3.48
N PRO A 4 49.68 28.89 -2.39
CA PRO A 4 50.82 28.02 -2.16
C PRO A 4 50.49 26.54 -1.89
N LYS A 5 51.54 25.76 -2.15
CA LYS A 5 51.69 24.30 -2.22
C LYS A 5 51.93 23.63 -0.86
N THR A 6 51.51 22.38 -0.77
CA THR A 6 52.18 21.17 -0.24
C THR A 6 52.81 21.12 1.14
N LYS A 7 52.52 20.01 1.88
CA LYS A 7 53.56 19.10 2.40
C LYS A 7 53.02 17.71 2.74
N ASP A 8 53.74 16.73 2.23
CA ASP A 8 53.70 15.30 2.57
C ASP A 8 54.11 15.02 4.02
N ALA A 9 53.57 13.94 4.61
CA ALA A 9 54.37 13.10 5.50
C ALA A 9 53.78 11.69 5.60
N ARG A 10 54.67 10.76 5.40
CA ARG A 10 54.58 9.29 5.28
C ARG A 10 54.41 8.57 6.63
N ASN A 11 53.92 7.35 6.48
CA ASN A 11 54.32 6.10 7.17
C ASN A 11 53.86 5.85 8.62
N GLY A 12 53.23 4.68 8.79
CA GLY A 12 53.13 3.98 10.05
C GLY A 12 52.32 2.69 9.96
N ARG A 13 52.94 1.60 9.44
CA ARG A 13 52.42 0.22 9.61
C ARG A 13 52.54 -0.20 11.07
N ALA A 14 51.51 -0.78 11.65
CA ALA A 14 51.66 -1.74 12.74
C ALA A 14 50.63 -2.86 12.61
N LYS A 15 51.12 -4.05 12.39
CA LYS A 15 50.41 -5.35 12.55
C LYS A 15 50.25 -5.63 14.03
N SER A 16 49.09 -6.10 14.43
CA SER A 16 48.93 -6.91 15.66
C SER A 16 47.91 -8.01 15.41
N GLN A 17 48.44 -9.23 15.39
CA GLN A 17 47.70 -10.48 15.57
C GLN A 17 47.32 -10.65 17.05
N ASN A 18 46.12 -11.12 17.35
CA ASN A 18 45.86 -12.04 18.47
C ASN A 18 44.47 -12.67 18.27
N SER A 19 44.46 -13.88 17.93
CA SER A 19 44.23 -15.15 18.60
C SER A 19 42.88 -15.32 19.29
N ALA A 20 42.18 -16.30 18.78
CA ALA A 20 40.91 -16.87 19.17
C ALA A 20 40.86 -17.32 20.66
N LYS A 21 39.68 -17.17 21.25
CA LYS A 21 39.18 -18.12 22.27
C LYS A 21 37.69 -18.39 22.01
N ARG A 22 37.40 -19.65 21.60
CA ARG A 22 36.09 -20.29 21.70
C ARG A 22 35.76 -20.46 23.20
N SER A 23 34.58 -20.06 23.58
CA SER A 23 33.93 -20.56 24.80
C SER A 23 32.53 -21.02 24.42
N ASP A 24 32.33 -22.31 24.47
CA ASP A 24 31.04 -22.98 24.37
C ASP A 24 30.21 -22.61 25.61
N PHE A 25 29.05 -21.99 25.36
CA PHE A 25 28.00 -21.92 26.34
C PHE A 25 26.71 -22.47 25.75
N THR A 26 26.36 -23.66 26.20
CA THR A 26 25.07 -24.28 25.98
C THR A 26 24.02 -23.62 26.86
N PHE A 27 23.09 -22.90 26.24
CA PHE A 27 21.86 -22.47 26.89
C PHE A 27 20.66 -23.22 26.33
N ARG A 28 19.93 -23.89 27.18
CA ARG A 28 18.63 -24.50 26.87
C ARG A 28 17.57 -23.39 26.95
N PRO A 29 16.76 -23.14 25.90
CA PRO A 29 15.65 -22.21 26.00
C PRO A 29 14.40 -22.89 26.55
N LYS A 30 13.71 -22.19 27.45
CA LYS A 30 12.33 -22.49 27.87
C LYS A 30 11.36 -22.08 26.76
N TYR A 31 10.50 -23.00 26.40
CA TYR A 31 9.51 -22.89 25.33
C TYR A 31 8.42 -21.88 25.64
N SER A 32 8.18 -20.88 24.79
CA SER A 32 6.85 -20.28 24.53
C SER A 32 6.87 -19.18 23.45
N SER A 33 7.44 -19.39 22.25
CA SER A 33 7.20 -18.51 21.07
C SER A 33 7.74 -19.09 19.77
N LEU A 34 7.83 -20.41 19.65
CA LEU A 34 8.50 -21.06 18.52
C LEU A 34 7.58 -21.40 17.33
N LEU A 35 6.31 -21.04 17.34
CA LEU A 35 5.34 -21.56 16.37
C LEU A 35 5.09 -20.69 15.12
N CYS A 36 5.47 -19.42 15.12
CA CYS A 36 5.48 -18.63 13.87
C CYS A 36 6.73 -18.89 12.99
N PHE A 37 7.79 -19.54 13.53
CA PHE A 37 9.06 -19.76 12.82
C PHE A 37 9.18 -21.09 12.09
N ALA A 38 8.35 -22.09 12.41
CA ALA A 38 8.49 -23.44 11.83
C ALA A 38 8.11 -23.54 10.34
N GLY A 39 7.33 -22.61 9.81
CA GLY A 39 6.92 -22.61 8.39
C GLY A 39 7.98 -22.10 7.41
N ILE A 40 9.08 -21.55 7.90
CA ILE A 40 10.07 -20.83 7.05
C ILE A 40 11.33 -21.66 6.77
N LEU A 41 11.59 -22.68 7.56
CA LEU A 41 12.81 -23.52 7.39
C LEU A 41 12.67 -24.61 6.32
N PHE A 42 11.48 -24.82 5.75
CA PHE A 42 11.23 -25.89 4.76
C PHE A 42 11.44 -25.51 3.29
N THR A 43 11.72 -24.26 2.96
CA THR A 43 11.90 -23.84 1.55
C THR A 43 13.36 -23.75 1.08
N LEU A 44 14.34 -24.09 1.91
CA LEU A 44 15.76 -23.91 1.56
C LEU A 44 16.57 -25.22 1.41
N SER A 45 15.93 -26.40 1.45
CA SER A 45 16.69 -27.66 1.31
C SER A 45 16.10 -28.66 0.31
N SER A 46 15.82 -28.24 -0.91
CA SER A 46 15.44 -29.14 -1.99
C SER A 46 16.42 -29.11 -3.16
N PHE A 47 17.69 -29.36 -2.89
CA PHE A 47 18.63 -29.82 -3.92
C PHE A 47 19.78 -30.56 -3.24
N SER A 48 19.61 -31.84 -2.93
CA SER A 48 20.58 -32.92 -3.01
C SER A 48 20.04 -34.16 -2.29
N LEU A 49 20.19 -35.31 -2.95
CA LEU A 49 20.00 -36.71 -2.47
C LEU A 49 18.66 -37.37 -2.77
N ALA A 50 18.54 -37.73 -4.03
CA ALA A 50 17.81 -38.92 -4.44
C ALA A 50 18.60 -40.15 -4.04
N ARG A 51 18.36 -40.72 -2.82
CA ARG A 51 18.63 -42.11 -2.43
C ARG A 51 18.43 -42.36 -0.92
N SER A 52 17.22 -42.05 -0.40
CA SER A 52 16.74 -42.63 0.86
C SER A 52 15.22 -42.57 0.96
N LEU A 53 14.56 -43.03 -0.09
CA LEU A 53 13.15 -42.65 -0.36
C LEU A 53 12.11 -43.66 0.10
N VAL A 54 12.38 -44.56 1.01
CA VAL A 54 11.39 -45.59 1.39
C VAL A 54 11.02 -45.61 2.88
N MET A 55 11.77 -44.95 3.77
CA MET A 55 11.45 -44.96 5.21
C MET A 55 10.87 -43.66 5.78
N HIS A 56 10.73 -42.59 4.99
CA HIS A 56 10.22 -41.31 5.48
C HIS A 56 8.77 -41.01 5.10
N LEU A 57 8.14 -41.83 4.27
CA LEU A 57 6.77 -41.60 3.78
C LEU A 57 5.65 -41.89 4.82
N GLN A 58 5.96 -42.45 5.96
CA GLN A 58 4.96 -42.72 7.01
C GLN A 58 4.94 -41.71 8.16
N LEU A 59 5.91 -40.80 8.26
CA LEU A 59 5.97 -39.80 9.33
C LEU A 59 5.43 -38.40 8.89
N VAL A 60 5.38 -38.15 7.59
CA VAL A 60 4.93 -36.84 7.05
C VAL A 60 3.46 -36.53 7.35
N PRO A 61 2.51 -37.49 7.27
CA PRO A 61 1.10 -37.18 7.59
C PRO A 61 0.85 -36.86 9.06
N TRP A 62 1.65 -37.42 9.97
CA TRP A 62 1.50 -37.19 11.41
C TRP A 62 2.09 -35.85 11.86
N LEU A 63 3.17 -35.38 11.23
CA LEU A 63 3.77 -34.08 11.48
C LEU A 63 2.89 -32.95 10.93
N THR A 64 2.28 -33.14 9.76
CA THR A 64 1.32 -32.17 9.21
C THR A 64 0.02 -32.13 9.99
N ALA A 65 -0.48 -33.27 10.48
CA ALA A 65 -1.67 -33.32 11.34
C ALA A 65 -1.38 -32.73 12.73
N ALA A 66 -0.21 -32.92 13.29
CA ALA A 66 0.19 -32.32 14.58
C ALA A 66 0.38 -30.82 14.47
N THR A 67 0.95 -30.30 13.38
CA THR A 67 1.08 -28.86 13.14
C THR A 67 -0.26 -28.19 12.84
N LEU A 68 -1.17 -28.83 12.09
CA LEU A 68 -2.54 -28.35 11.93
C LEU A 68 -3.32 -28.37 13.26
N GLY A 69 -3.18 -29.44 14.06
CA GLY A 69 -3.87 -29.57 15.34
C GLY A 69 -3.42 -28.54 16.39
N VAL A 70 -2.14 -28.16 16.39
CA VAL A 70 -1.61 -27.11 17.28
C VAL A 70 -2.03 -25.72 16.82
N MET A 71 -2.13 -25.46 15.50
CA MET A 71 -2.62 -24.20 14.95
C MET A 71 -4.13 -23.97 15.19
N THR A 72 -4.95 -25.05 15.20
CA THR A 72 -6.37 -24.95 15.52
C THR A 72 -6.64 -24.77 17.02
N GLN A 73 -5.74 -25.19 17.91
CA GLN A 73 -5.89 -25.00 19.35
C GLN A 73 -5.48 -23.60 19.85
N ILE A 74 -4.70 -22.83 19.08
CA ILE A 74 -4.33 -21.45 19.45
C ILE A 74 -5.49 -20.46 19.27
N CYS A 75 -6.54 -20.83 18.51
CA CYS A 75 -7.71 -20.00 18.27
C CYS A 75 -8.91 -20.33 19.16
N SER A 76 -8.78 -21.09 20.24
CA SER A 76 -9.90 -21.43 21.13
C SER A 76 -9.60 -21.04 22.56
N SER A 77 -9.92 -19.80 22.94
CA SER A 77 -10.09 -19.44 24.34
C SER A 77 -11.08 -18.29 24.50
N SER A 78 -12.16 -18.63 25.15
CA SER A 78 -13.27 -17.79 25.55
C SER A 78 -12.92 -16.96 26.79
N THR A 79 -12.74 -15.64 26.63
CA THR A 79 -12.94 -14.58 27.67
C THR A 79 -12.64 -13.20 27.05
N LEU A 80 -13.38 -12.75 26.01
CA LEU A 80 -12.85 -11.70 25.14
C LEU A 80 -13.76 -10.48 24.90
N ASN A 81 -14.90 -10.36 25.54
CA ASN A 81 -15.75 -9.18 25.35
C ASN A 81 -15.24 -7.89 26.01
N THR A 82 -14.10 -7.92 26.69
CA THR A 82 -13.55 -6.77 27.44
C THR A 82 -12.30 -6.14 26.80
N ILE A 83 -11.66 -6.80 25.82
CA ILE A 83 -10.37 -6.34 25.28
C ILE A 83 -10.57 -5.35 24.13
N SER A 84 -11.59 -5.55 23.29
CA SER A 84 -11.95 -4.62 22.21
C SER A 84 -12.50 -3.28 22.74
N ASP A 85 -13.19 -3.31 23.90
CA ASP A 85 -13.74 -2.10 24.51
C ASP A 85 -12.68 -1.08 24.90
N ALA A 86 -11.45 -1.53 25.20
CA ALA A 86 -10.35 -0.64 25.55
C ALA A 86 -9.85 0.21 24.35
N ASP A 87 -10.09 -0.24 23.13
CA ASP A 87 -9.69 0.47 21.90
C ASP A 87 -10.86 1.29 21.32
N LYS A 88 -12.03 1.24 21.93
CA LYS A 88 -13.21 1.94 21.42
C LYS A 88 -13.06 3.45 21.52
N ILE A 89 -13.27 4.13 20.42
CA ILE A 89 -13.29 5.58 20.33
C ILE A 89 -14.71 6.07 20.64
N VAL A 90 -14.85 6.89 21.66
CA VAL A 90 -16.15 7.50 22.00
C VAL A 90 -16.49 8.60 21.01
N SER A 91 -15.55 9.48 20.73
CA SER A 91 -15.64 10.54 19.73
C SER A 91 -14.24 11.11 19.49
N LEU A 92 -13.93 11.42 18.25
CA LEU A 92 -12.74 12.19 17.91
C LEU A 92 -13.01 13.70 18.09
N PRO A 93 -12.01 14.50 18.45
CA PRO A 93 -12.15 15.96 18.55
C PRO A 93 -12.66 16.57 17.24
N GLY A 94 -13.72 17.39 17.32
CA GLY A 94 -14.35 18.02 16.16
C GLY A 94 -15.18 17.10 15.28
N GLN A 95 -15.39 15.83 15.65
CA GLN A 95 -16.14 14.84 14.90
C GLN A 95 -17.65 15.15 14.87
N PRO A 96 -18.31 15.06 13.70
CA PRO A 96 -19.76 15.08 13.63
C PRO A 96 -20.36 13.81 14.25
N LYS A 97 -21.64 13.88 14.66
CA LYS A 97 -22.32 12.71 15.20
C LYS A 97 -22.46 11.60 14.16
N VAL A 98 -22.05 10.39 14.51
CA VAL A 98 -22.15 9.17 13.68
C VAL A 98 -22.76 8.02 14.48
N SER A 99 -23.24 6.98 13.77
CA SER A 99 -23.89 5.81 14.37
C SER A 99 -23.02 4.54 14.35
N PHE A 100 -21.91 4.55 13.65
CA PHE A 100 -20.99 3.40 13.55
C PHE A 100 -19.93 3.41 14.65
N GLY A 101 -19.45 2.23 15.02
CA GLY A 101 -18.35 2.07 15.96
C GLY A 101 -17.00 2.42 15.33
N GLN A 102 -16.11 2.95 16.17
CA GLN A 102 -14.75 3.28 15.81
C GLN A 102 -13.81 2.74 16.89
N TYR A 103 -12.67 2.24 16.46
CA TYR A 103 -11.65 1.67 17.35
C TYR A 103 -10.27 2.05 16.86
N ALA A 104 -9.35 2.31 17.76
CA ALA A 104 -7.94 2.50 17.44
C ALA A 104 -7.06 2.01 18.58
N GLY A 105 -5.89 1.51 18.27
CA GLY A 105 -4.98 0.99 19.28
C GLY A 105 -3.83 0.22 18.66
N TYR A 106 -3.23 -0.64 19.45
CA TYR A 106 -2.03 -1.38 19.08
C TYR A 106 -2.26 -2.89 19.13
N ILE A 107 -1.66 -3.56 18.16
CA ILE A 107 -1.50 -5.02 18.14
C ILE A 107 -0.01 -5.36 18.13
N ALA A 108 0.43 -6.13 19.12
CA ALA A 108 1.79 -6.64 19.16
C ALA A 108 2.02 -7.65 18.02
N VAL A 109 3.10 -7.47 17.26
CA VAL A 109 3.48 -8.36 16.16
C VAL A 109 4.78 -9.13 16.46
N ASP A 110 5.58 -8.65 17.40
CA ASP A 110 6.76 -9.33 17.93
C ASP A 110 7.01 -8.92 19.38
N GLU A 111 6.66 -9.80 20.32
CA GLU A 111 6.83 -9.54 21.77
C GLU A 111 8.30 -9.44 22.18
N LYS A 112 9.20 -10.19 21.53
CA LYS A 112 10.63 -10.20 21.88
C LYS A 112 11.32 -8.90 21.53
N GLN A 113 10.95 -8.32 20.40
CA GLN A 113 11.47 -7.04 19.94
C GLN A 113 10.57 -5.87 20.34
N GLN A 114 9.47 -6.17 21.01
CA GLN A 114 8.46 -5.19 21.43
C GLN A 114 8.03 -4.30 20.26
N ARG A 115 7.65 -4.96 19.12
CA ARG A 115 7.04 -4.29 17.97
C ARG A 115 5.54 -4.36 18.07
N ALA A 116 4.90 -3.23 17.80
CA ALA A 116 3.45 -3.13 17.71
C ALA A 116 3.04 -2.24 16.54
N LEU A 117 1.98 -2.66 15.84
CA LEU A 117 1.39 -1.90 14.77
C LEU A 117 0.12 -1.22 15.26
N PHE A 118 -0.01 0.05 14.90
CA PHE A 118 -1.16 0.87 15.18
C PHE A 118 -2.21 0.71 14.09
N TYR A 119 -3.48 0.69 14.47
CA TYR A 119 -4.60 0.62 13.55
C TYR A 119 -5.69 1.63 13.92
N TYR A 120 -6.45 2.03 12.92
CA TYR A 120 -7.75 2.65 13.04
C TYR A 120 -8.78 1.79 12.33
N PHE A 121 -9.88 1.49 13.02
CA PHE A 121 -10.96 0.65 12.50
C PHE A 121 -12.28 1.40 12.59
N ALA A 122 -12.98 1.52 11.47
CA ALA A 122 -14.31 2.09 11.35
C ALA A 122 -15.29 1.01 10.88
N GLU A 123 -16.30 0.73 11.67
CA GLU A 123 -17.39 -0.16 11.27
C GLU A 123 -18.16 0.43 10.09
N ALA A 124 -18.83 -0.42 9.34
CA ALA A 124 -19.71 0.02 8.27
C ALA A 124 -20.86 0.89 8.82
N GLU A 125 -21.21 1.95 8.10
CA GLU A 125 -22.30 2.88 8.49
C GLU A 125 -23.64 2.16 8.66
N ALA A 126 -23.89 1.13 7.85
CA ALA A 126 -25.13 0.34 7.90
C ALA A 126 -24.82 -1.16 7.94
N ASN A 127 -25.51 -1.87 8.85
CA ASN A 127 -25.45 -3.33 8.98
C ASN A 127 -24.01 -3.88 9.10
N PRO A 128 -23.14 -3.36 9.99
CA PRO A 128 -21.76 -3.79 10.10
C PRO A 128 -21.61 -5.28 10.31
N ALA A 129 -22.61 -5.91 10.96
CA ALA A 129 -22.66 -7.34 11.18
C ALA A 129 -22.70 -8.19 9.91
N SER A 130 -23.14 -7.69 8.76
CA SER A 130 -23.24 -8.41 7.48
C SER A 130 -22.24 -7.94 6.42
N LYS A 131 -21.58 -6.81 6.65
CA LYS A 131 -20.60 -6.26 5.70
C LYS A 131 -19.25 -6.97 5.81
N PRO A 132 -18.48 -7.06 4.71
CA PRO A 132 -17.13 -7.64 4.72
C PRO A 132 -16.16 -6.81 5.55
N LEU A 133 -15.00 -7.39 5.88
CA LEU A 133 -13.85 -6.69 6.43
C LEU A 133 -12.87 -6.35 5.30
N VAL A 134 -12.41 -5.11 5.27
CA VAL A 134 -11.40 -4.65 4.30
C VAL A 134 -10.21 -4.08 5.06
N LEU A 135 -9.04 -4.68 4.84
CA LEU A 135 -7.76 -4.11 5.27
C LEU A 135 -7.25 -3.17 4.19
N TRP A 136 -6.88 -1.95 4.58
CA TRP A 136 -6.23 -0.94 3.72
C TRP A 136 -4.78 -0.72 4.10
N LEU A 137 -3.90 -0.69 3.09
CA LEU A 137 -2.47 -0.42 3.21
C LEU A 137 -2.05 0.66 2.22
N ASN A 138 -1.56 1.81 2.71
CA ASN A 138 -0.85 2.77 1.88
C ASN A 138 0.58 2.33 1.61
N GLY A 139 1.16 2.84 0.55
CA GLY A 139 2.49 2.48 0.08
C GLY A 139 3.65 3.27 0.71
N GLY A 140 4.37 4.00 -0.10
CA GLY A 140 5.58 4.74 0.23
C GLY A 140 6.83 4.14 -0.41
N PRO A 141 7.55 3.14 0.17
CA PRO A 141 7.24 2.40 1.40
C PRO A 141 7.30 3.25 2.66
N GLY A 142 6.44 2.91 3.62
CA GLY A 142 6.48 3.56 4.93
C GLY A 142 5.57 4.78 5.11
N CYS A 143 4.48 4.91 4.33
CA CYS A 143 3.47 5.94 4.52
C CYS A 143 2.25 5.40 5.30
N SER A 144 1.58 6.30 6.04
CA SER A 144 0.53 5.96 7.00
C SER A 144 -0.81 5.71 6.32
N SER A 145 -1.38 4.54 6.54
CA SER A 145 -2.75 4.23 6.12
C SER A 145 -3.81 4.98 6.93
N VAL A 146 -3.47 5.37 8.16
CA VAL A 146 -4.37 6.20 8.98
C VAL A 146 -4.39 7.63 8.44
N GLY A 147 -3.22 8.24 8.24
CA GLY A 147 -3.17 9.63 7.76
C GLY A 147 -3.65 9.78 6.32
N VAL A 148 -3.14 8.96 5.40
CA VAL A 148 -3.52 9.07 3.98
C VAL A 148 -4.88 8.40 3.76
N GLY A 149 -5.00 7.10 3.89
CA GLY A 149 -6.22 6.35 3.58
C GLY A 149 -7.43 6.80 4.39
N ALA A 150 -7.30 6.88 5.74
CA ALA A 150 -8.47 7.14 6.58
C ALA A 150 -8.83 8.63 6.71
N PHE A 151 -7.83 9.53 6.79
CA PHE A 151 -8.13 10.95 7.04
C PHE A 151 -7.94 11.86 5.82
N SER A 152 -7.32 11.40 4.74
CA SER A 152 -7.16 12.21 3.52
C SER A 152 -7.95 11.68 2.33
N GLU A 153 -8.18 10.37 2.23
CA GLU A 153 -8.81 9.76 1.05
C GLU A 153 -10.26 9.30 1.29
N HIS A 154 -10.41 8.06 1.77
CA HIS A 154 -11.70 7.35 1.75
C HIS A 154 -12.21 6.90 3.11
N GLY A 155 -11.62 7.36 4.20
CA GLY A 155 -12.18 7.12 5.51
C GLY A 155 -13.39 8.01 5.81
N PRO A 156 -14.00 7.84 6.98
CA PRO A 156 -15.27 8.49 7.31
C PRO A 156 -15.19 10.01 7.48
N PHE A 157 -13.99 10.54 7.70
CA PHE A 157 -13.79 11.95 7.99
C PHE A 157 -12.57 12.53 7.28
N LYS A 158 -12.63 13.82 6.97
CA LYS A 158 -11.50 14.64 6.51
C LYS A 158 -11.30 15.81 7.47
N PRO A 159 -10.08 16.07 7.98
CA PRO A 159 -9.80 17.23 8.81
C PRO A 159 -9.95 18.54 8.03
N SER A 160 -10.51 19.55 8.68
CA SER A 160 -10.59 20.92 8.19
C SER A 160 -10.49 21.87 9.37
N GLY A 161 -9.32 22.44 9.60
CA GLY A 161 -9.00 23.23 10.78
C GLY A 161 -9.21 22.43 12.08
N ASP A 162 -10.15 22.92 12.92
CA ASP A 162 -10.43 22.31 14.24
C ASP A 162 -11.53 21.24 14.21
N VAL A 163 -12.16 20.99 13.05
CA VAL A 163 -13.28 20.07 12.89
C VAL A 163 -12.93 18.91 11.95
N LEU A 164 -13.74 17.86 12.03
CA LEU A 164 -13.78 16.77 11.06
C LEU A 164 -15.02 16.92 10.18
N LEU A 165 -14.85 17.00 8.88
CA LEU A 165 -15.92 16.96 7.91
C LEU A 165 -16.27 15.50 7.59
N LYS A 166 -17.56 15.19 7.49
CA LYS A 166 -17.98 13.86 7.04
C LYS A 166 -17.63 13.67 5.56
N ASN A 167 -17.05 12.52 5.25
CA ASN A 167 -16.80 12.15 3.86
C ASN A 167 -18.01 11.38 3.30
N ASP A 168 -18.72 12.03 2.35
CA ASP A 168 -19.91 11.46 1.74
C ASP A 168 -19.62 10.24 0.85
N TYR A 169 -18.37 10.03 0.44
CA TYR A 169 -17.93 8.91 -0.36
C TYR A 169 -17.03 7.95 0.41
N SER A 170 -17.18 7.92 1.72
CA SER A 170 -16.40 7.03 2.59
C SER A 170 -16.66 5.57 2.29
N TRP A 171 -15.60 4.78 2.25
CA TRP A 171 -15.66 3.34 1.98
C TRP A 171 -16.30 2.52 3.11
N ASN A 172 -16.42 3.09 4.31
CA ASN A 172 -17.17 2.43 5.37
C ASN A 172 -18.70 2.45 5.14
N LYS A 173 -19.21 3.03 4.06
CA LYS A 173 -20.57 2.78 3.56
C LYS A 173 -20.74 1.35 3.05
N GLU A 174 -19.66 0.75 2.53
CA GLU A 174 -19.71 -0.57 1.87
C GLU A 174 -19.07 -1.69 2.67
N ALA A 175 -18.15 -1.39 3.60
CA ALA A 175 -17.38 -2.38 4.34
C ALA A 175 -17.00 -1.91 5.74
N ASN A 176 -16.61 -2.85 6.60
CA ASN A 176 -15.88 -2.54 7.81
C ASN A 176 -14.43 -2.27 7.43
N MET A 177 -13.92 -1.05 7.68
CA MET A 177 -12.63 -0.58 7.18
C MET A 177 -11.55 -0.61 8.26
N LEU A 178 -10.48 -1.37 8.03
CA LEU A 178 -9.34 -1.50 8.91
C LEU A 178 -8.10 -0.85 8.25
N TYR A 179 -7.66 0.26 8.79
CA TYR A 179 -6.49 1.01 8.32
C TYR A 179 -5.29 0.67 9.20
N LEU A 180 -4.22 0.14 8.59
CA LEU A 180 -3.06 -0.34 9.32
C LEU A 180 -1.82 0.49 8.99
N GLU A 181 -1.21 1.11 10.01
CA GLU A 181 0.10 1.75 9.88
C GLU A 181 1.20 0.68 9.87
N SER A 182 1.75 0.40 8.72
CA SER A 182 2.73 -0.67 8.48
C SER A 182 3.83 -0.22 7.52
N PRO A 183 5.09 -0.69 7.78
CA PRO A 183 5.58 -1.47 8.92
C PRO A 183 5.76 -0.66 10.22
N ALA A 184 6.27 -1.29 11.29
CA ALA A 184 6.62 -0.58 12.52
C ALA A 184 7.61 0.56 12.24
N GLY A 185 7.36 1.74 12.81
CA GLY A 185 8.05 3.00 12.49
C GLY A 185 7.27 3.92 11.55
N VAL A 186 6.11 3.48 11.06
CA VAL A 186 5.17 4.29 10.29
C VAL A 186 4.11 4.87 11.21
N GLY A 187 3.88 6.17 11.12
CA GLY A 187 2.90 6.86 11.95
C GLY A 187 3.11 6.58 13.45
N PHE A 188 2.09 6.04 14.11
CA PHE A 188 2.16 5.65 15.53
C PHE A 188 2.69 4.24 15.77
N SER A 189 2.89 3.43 14.72
CA SER A 189 3.47 2.08 14.83
C SER A 189 4.93 2.13 15.23
N TYR A 190 5.39 1.24 16.13
CA TYR A 190 6.72 1.34 16.69
C TYR A 190 7.44 0.00 16.89
N SER A 191 8.76 0.08 17.03
CA SER A 191 9.63 -0.93 17.61
C SER A 191 10.46 -0.30 18.72
N VAL A 192 10.52 -0.94 19.88
CA VAL A 192 11.41 -0.49 20.98
C VAL A 192 12.88 -0.72 20.61
N ASN A 193 13.13 -1.74 19.79
CA ASN A 193 14.47 -1.98 19.25
C ASN A 193 14.72 -1.11 17.99
N ASN A 194 15.41 0.02 18.17
CA ASN A 194 15.71 0.95 17.07
C ASN A 194 16.56 0.34 15.94
N SER A 195 17.29 -0.77 16.17
CA SER A 195 18.04 -1.43 15.10
C SER A 195 17.13 -2.04 14.03
N TYR A 196 15.88 -2.34 14.37
CA TYR A 196 14.86 -2.80 13.44
C TYR A 196 14.69 -1.84 12.26
N TYR A 197 14.63 -0.54 12.52
CA TYR A 197 14.37 0.47 11.48
C TYR A 197 15.43 0.53 10.37
N ASN A 198 16.60 -0.10 10.57
CA ASN A 198 17.69 -0.12 9.59
C ASN A 198 17.64 -1.32 8.63
N THR A 199 16.73 -2.28 8.84
CA THR A 199 16.75 -3.58 8.15
C THR A 199 15.36 -4.04 7.71
N VAL A 200 14.40 -3.13 7.58
CA VAL A 200 13.01 -3.47 7.22
C VAL A 200 12.91 -3.76 5.73
N ASP A 201 12.29 -4.88 5.41
CA ASP A 201 12.06 -5.35 4.06
C ASP A 201 10.59 -5.81 3.85
N ASP A 202 10.25 -6.14 2.61
CA ASP A 202 8.92 -6.63 2.24
C ASP A 202 8.53 -7.90 3.00
N LYS A 203 9.48 -8.83 3.22
CA LYS A 203 9.20 -10.10 3.89
C LYS A 203 8.90 -9.90 5.36
N MET A 204 9.63 -9.00 6.02
CA MET A 204 9.36 -8.61 7.41
C MET A 204 8.00 -7.94 7.50
N THR A 205 7.73 -6.99 6.62
CA THR A 205 6.44 -6.26 6.56
C THR A 205 5.27 -7.24 6.36
N ALA A 206 5.37 -8.16 5.40
CA ALA A 206 4.31 -9.15 5.16
C ALA A 206 4.06 -10.07 6.36
N ARG A 207 5.12 -10.48 7.09
CA ARG A 207 5.02 -11.31 8.30
C ARG A 207 4.40 -10.55 9.46
N ASP A 208 4.83 -9.31 9.69
CA ASP A 208 4.29 -8.47 10.74
C ASP A 208 2.80 -8.16 10.48
N ASN A 209 2.42 -7.90 9.22
CA ASN A 209 1.04 -7.71 8.82
C ASN A 209 0.18 -8.98 9.03
N LEU A 210 0.75 -10.17 8.75
CA LEU A 210 0.06 -11.43 9.03
C LEU A 210 -0.13 -11.65 10.53
N ALA A 211 0.93 -11.41 11.33
CA ALA A 211 0.86 -11.50 12.79
C ALA A 211 -0.15 -10.50 13.36
N PHE A 212 -0.19 -9.28 12.81
CA PHE A 212 -1.20 -8.30 13.15
C PHE A 212 -2.61 -8.84 12.93
N LEU A 213 -2.93 -9.36 11.74
CA LEU A 213 -4.26 -9.90 11.46
C LEU A 213 -4.63 -11.06 12.38
N CYS A 214 -3.70 -12.00 12.63
CA CYS A 214 -3.95 -13.10 13.56
C CYS A 214 -4.36 -12.59 14.94
N ASN A 215 -3.59 -11.67 15.51
CA ASN A 215 -3.84 -11.13 16.85
C ASN A 215 -5.02 -10.15 16.87
N TRP A 216 -5.28 -9.44 15.77
CA TRP A 216 -6.45 -8.58 15.64
C TRP A 216 -7.75 -9.40 15.65
N PHE A 217 -7.80 -10.53 14.94
CA PHE A 217 -8.97 -11.44 14.96
C PHE A 217 -9.15 -12.17 16.30
N GLU A 218 -8.13 -12.28 17.13
CA GLU A 218 -8.31 -12.72 18.53
C GLU A 218 -8.96 -11.63 19.37
N LYS A 219 -8.67 -10.37 19.09
CA LYS A 219 -9.25 -9.20 19.77
C LYS A 219 -10.67 -8.89 19.29
N PHE A 220 -10.97 -9.15 18.02
CA PHE A 220 -12.25 -8.93 17.34
C PHE A 220 -12.76 -10.23 16.70
N PRO A 221 -13.13 -11.24 17.50
CA PRO A 221 -13.48 -12.57 17.01
C PRO A 221 -14.73 -12.60 16.12
N GLU A 222 -15.63 -11.61 16.25
CA GLU A 222 -16.84 -11.45 15.44
C GLU A 222 -16.58 -11.18 13.96
N TYR A 223 -15.35 -10.75 13.62
CA TYR A 223 -14.94 -10.50 12.23
C TYR A 223 -14.20 -11.69 11.61
N LYS A 224 -13.82 -12.72 12.36
CA LYS A 224 -12.93 -13.79 11.92
C LYS A 224 -13.47 -14.60 10.74
N GLU A 225 -14.78 -14.85 10.73
CA GLU A 225 -15.45 -15.62 9.69
C GLU A 225 -16.00 -14.75 8.54
N ARG A 226 -15.73 -13.44 8.56
CA ARG A 226 -16.17 -12.51 7.52
C ARG A 226 -15.40 -12.72 6.24
N ASP A 227 -16.04 -12.37 5.12
CA ASP A 227 -15.32 -12.17 3.87
C ASP A 227 -14.26 -11.09 4.08
N LEU A 228 -13.01 -11.45 3.83
CA LEU A 228 -11.85 -10.55 3.95
C LEU A 228 -11.41 -10.08 2.56
N PHE A 229 -11.18 -8.79 2.44
CA PHE A 229 -10.49 -8.19 1.30
C PHE A 229 -9.25 -7.44 1.77
N ILE A 230 -8.20 -7.44 0.97
CA ILE A 230 -6.98 -6.67 1.25
C ILE A 230 -6.78 -5.69 0.10
N THR A 231 -6.73 -4.43 0.44
CA THR A 231 -6.66 -3.34 -0.52
C THR A 231 -5.50 -2.40 -0.19
N GLY A 232 -5.08 -1.63 -1.17
CA GLY A 232 -4.03 -0.64 -0.95
C GLY A 232 -3.64 0.06 -2.24
N GLU A 233 -2.64 0.94 -2.17
CA GLU A 233 -2.17 1.71 -3.31
C GLU A 233 -0.65 1.86 -3.35
N SER A 234 -0.12 2.25 -4.51
CA SER A 234 1.29 2.61 -4.66
C SER A 234 2.22 1.44 -4.35
N TYR A 235 3.17 1.61 -3.43
CA TYR A 235 4.04 0.53 -2.95
C TYR A 235 3.27 -0.62 -2.29
N ALA A 236 2.00 -0.46 -1.95
CA ALA A 236 1.16 -1.58 -1.53
C ALA A 236 0.96 -2.63 -2.65
N GLY A 237 1.34 -2.35 -3.90
CA GLY A 237 1.58 -3.34 -4.96
C GLY A 237 2.61 -4.41 -4.58
N HIS A 238 3.45 -4.15 -3.55
CA HIS A 238 4.31 -5.14 -2.88
C HIS A 238 3.66 -5.70 -1.61
N TYR A 239 3.08 -4.86 -0.76
CA TYR A 239 2.53 -5.27 0.54
C TYR A 239 1.33 -6.21 0.40
N VAL A 240 0.34 -5.82 -0.40
CA VAL A 240 -0.94 -6.54 -0.53
C VAL A 240 -0.76 -7.95 -1.11
N PRO A 241 -0.07 -8.15 -2.27
CA PRO A 241 0.10 -9.48 -2.82
C PRO A 241 0.90 -10.42 -1.90
N GLN A 242 1.94 -9.92 -1.23
CA GLN A 242 2.78 -10.73 -0.37
C GLN A 242 2.02 -11.18 0.90
N LEU A 243 1.23 -10.30 1.51
CA LEU A 243 0.34 -10.66 2.61
C LEU A 243 -0.75 -11.65 2.17
N ALA A 244 -1.42 -11.39 1.06
CA ALA A 244 -2.44 -12.27 0.49
C ALA A 244 -1.87 -13.67 0.19
N LYS A 245 -0.66 -13.76 -0.37
CA LYS A 245 0.03 -15.03 -0.59
C LYS A 245 0.23 -15.82 0.70
N LEU A 246 0.65 -15.18 1.78
CA LEU A 246 0.81 -15.84 3.08
C LEU A 246 -0.54 -16.36 3.60
N ILE A 247 -1.61 -15.56 3.51
CA ILE A 247 -2.94 -15.96 3.95
C ILE A 247 -3.44 -17.19 3.18
N VAL A 248 -3.30 -17.19 1.85
CA VAL A 248 -3.66 -18.33 0.99
C VAL A 248 -2.81 -19.56 1.31
N GLN A 249 -1.51 -19.39 1.47
CA GLN A 249 -0.56 -20.47 1.76
C GLN A 249 -0.89 -21.15 3.10
N PHE A 250 -1.24 -20.39 4.11
CA PHE A 250 -1.57 -20.92 5.44
C PHE A 250 -3.07 -21.20 5.65
N LYS A 251 -3.93 -20.84 4.70
CA LYS A 251 -5.41 -21.03 4.76
C LYS A 251 -6.03 -20.42 6.02
N LEU A 252 -5.63 -19.19 6.37
CA LEU A 252 -5.95 -18.62 7.68
C LEU A 252 -7.33 -17.93 7.74
N PHE A 253 -7.71 -17.20 6.71
CA PHE A 253 -8.88 -16.33 6.72
C PHE A 253 -9.68 -16.52 5.43
N ASN A 254 -10.93 -16.05 5.41
CA ASN A 254 -11.80 -16.13 4.24
C ASN A 254 -11.48 -15.02 3.22
N LEU A 255 -10.25 -15.03 2.69
CA LEU A 255 -9.81 -14.05 1.69
C LEU A 255 -10.54 -14.26 0.36
N LYS A 256 -11.28 -13.24 -0.10
CA LYS A 256 -12.06 -13.24 -1.34
C LYS A 256 -11.35 -12.54 -2.48
N GLY A 257 -10.67 -11.43 -2.21
CA GLY A 257 -10.03 -10.65 -3.25
C GLY A 257 -9.03 -9.66 -2.72
N ILE A 258 -8.24 -9.13 -3.64
CA ILE A 258 -7.34 -8.00 -3.43
C ILE A 258 -7.60 -6.92 -4.48
N ALA A 259 -7.54 -5.65 -4.07
CA ALA A 259 -7.60 -4.51 -4.99
C ALA A 259 -6.42 -3.57 -4.74
N ILE A 260 -5.70 -3.24 -5.80
CA ILE A 260 -4.52 -2.37 -5.71
C ILE A 260 -4.61 -1.23 -6.71
N GLY A 261 -4.59 -0.01 -6.18
CA GLY A 261 -4.64 1.23 -6.95
C GLY A 261 -3.24 1.75 -7.27
N ASN A 262 -3.05 2.21 -8.49
CA ASN A 262 -1.81 2.85 -8.94
C ASN A 262 -0.55 2.10 -8.45
N PRO A 263 -0.49 0.75 -8.59
CA PRO A 263 0.46 -0.06 -7.88
C PRO A 263 1.83 -0.12 -8.54
N LEU A 264 2.88 -0.14 -7.73
CA LEU A 264 4.22 -0.53 -8.17
C LEU A 264 4.29 -2.07 -8.24
N LEU A 265 4.44 -2.64 -9.42
CA LEU A 265 4.42 -4.08 -9.68
C LEU A 265 5.69 -4.61 -10.34
N GLU A 266 6.30 -3.82 -11.25
CA GLU A 266 7.54 -4.15 -11.96
C GLU A 266 8.33 -2.88 -12.23
N PHE A 267 9.49 -2.80 -11.60
CA PHE A 267 10.31 -1.62 -11.50
C PHE A 267 10.56 -0.89 -12.83
N ASN A 268 11.01 -1.62 -13.85
CA ASN A 268 11.39 -0.97 -15.11
C ASN A 268 10.17 -0.45 -15.87
N THR A 269 9.10 -1.25 -15.96
CA THR A 269 7.89 -0.87 -16.70
C THR A 269 7.21 0.31 -16.02
N ASP A 270 7.04 0.25 -14.70
CA ASP A 270 6.36 1.30 -13.94
C ASP A 270 7.14 2.62 -14.00
N PHE A 271 8.44 2.61 -13.69
CA PHE A 271 9.23 3.85 -13.71
C PHE A 271 9.43 4.41 -15.12
N ASN A 272 9.66 3.56 -16.13
CA ASN A 272 9.96 4.06 -17.47
C ASN A 272 8.70 4.58 -18.20
N SER A 273 7.49 4.15 -17.80
CA SER A 273 6.23 4.69 -18.34
C SER A 273 6.03 6.18 -18.05
N ARG A 274 6.73 6.73 -17.06
CA ARG A 274 6.67 8.15 -16.69
C ARG A 274 7.09 9.08 -17.83
N ALA A 275 8.11 8.72 -18.59
CA ALA A 275 8.60 9.58 -19.67
C ALA A 275 7.53 9.80 -20.74
N GLU A 276 6.87 8.72 -21.18
CA GLU A 276 5.80 8.77 -22.16
C GLU A 276 4.57 9.51 -21.60
N PHE A 277 4.21 9.25 -20.35
CA PHE A 277 3.11 9.94 -19.69
C PHE A 277 3.33 11.45 -19.63
N LEU A 278 4.48 11.90 -19.10
CA LEU A 278 4.81 13.32 -18.98
C LEU A 278 4.84 14.02 -20.34
N TRP A 279 5.41 13.37 -21.34
CA TRP A 279 5.45 13.90 -22.70
C TRP A 279 4.07 14.00 -23.34
N SER A 280 3.26 12.96 -23.26
CA SER A 280 1.92 12.95 -23.85
C SER A 280 0.95 13.93 -23.18
N HIS A 281 1.23 14.36 -21.94
CA HIS A 281 0.50 15.40 -21.23
C HIS A 281 1.10 16.81 -21.40
N GLY A 282 2.14 16.96 -22.26
CA GLY A 282 2.77 18.24 -22.54
C GLY A 282 3.60 18.82 -21.39
N LEU A 283 3.98 17.99 -20.41
CA LEU A 283 4.73 18.41 -19.22
C LEU A 283 6.25 18.44 -19.45
N ILE A 284 6.72 17.75 -20.46
CA ILE A 284 8.12 17.78 -20.93
C ILE A 284 8.18 17.90 -22.45
N SER A 285 9.25 18.55 -22.94
CA SER A 285 9.48 18.74 -24.36
C SER A 285 9.87 17.45 -25.08
N ASP A 286 9.74 17.45 -26.44
CA ASP A 286 10.19 16.33 -27.30
C ASP A 286 11.67 16.01 -27.04
N THR A 287 12.52 17.02 -26.91
CA THR A 287 13.96 16.85 -26.65
C THR A 287 14.23 16.17 -25.30
N THR A 288 13.48 16.53 -24.27
CA THR A 288 13.58 15.90 -22.94
C THR A 288 13.08 14.47 -22.99
N TYR A 289 11.98 14.20 -23.67
CA TYR A 289 11.47 12.84 -23.88
C TYR A 289 12.48 11.97 -24.64
N GLU A 290 13.08 12.48 -25.72
CA GLU A 290 14.14 11.78 -26.45
C GLU A 290 15.36 11.48 -25.56
N SER A 291 15.71 12.42 -24.66
CA SER A 291 16.79 12.23 -23.70
C SER A 291 16.53 11.10 -22.72
N PHE A 292 15.29 10.89 -22.27
CA PHE A 292 14.90 9.72 -21.46
C PHE A 292 15.08 8.40 -22.22
N ASN A 293 14.88 8.40 -23.53
CA ASN A 293 15.00 7.20 -24.34
C ASN A 293 16.44 6.88 -24.77
N THR A 294 17.32 7.90 -24.84
CA THR A 294 18.67 7.75 -25.43
C THR A 294 19.80 7.90 -24.42
N ILE A 295 19.63 8.70 -23.37
CA ILE A 295 20.69 9.03 -22.43
C ILE A 295 20.49 8.31 -21.09
N CYS A 296 19.31 8.46 -20.47
CA CYS A 296 19.06 7.89 -19.15
C CYS A 296 17.57 7.85 -18.82
N ASN A 297 17.00 6.65 -18.71
CA ASN A 297 15.60 6.47 -18.39
C ASN A 297 15.32 6.57 -16.87
N PHE A 298 14.04 6.64 -16.48
CA PHE A 298 13.64 6.82 -15.08
C PHE A 298 14.10 5.69 -14.16
N SER A 299 14.04 4.43 -14.60
CA SER A 299 14.49 3.30 -13.77
C SER A 299 16.00 3.36 -13.51
N GLN A 300 16.78 3.78 -14.50
CA GLN A 300 18.23 3.99 -14.35
C GLN A 300 18.54 5.17 -13.41
N ILE A 301 17.81 6.27 -13.53
CA ILE A 301 17.94 7.42 -12.61
C ILE A 301 17.66 6.97 -11.17
N GLN A 302 16.60 6.20 -10.96
CA GLN A 302 16.22 5.73 -9.63
C GLN A 302 17.29 4.82 -9.01
N ARG A 303 17.83 3.86 -9.76
CA ARG A 303 18.96 3.02 -9.32
C ARG A 303 20.18 3.82 -8.94
N GLN A 304 20.54 4.78 -9.79
CA GLN A 304 21.72 5.62 -9.55
C GLN A 304 21.54 6.55 -8.35
N LYS A 305 20.32 7.06 -8.11
CA LYS A 305 20.01 7.82 -6.89
C LYS A 305 20.14 6.97 -5.63
N GLN A 306 19.59 5.76 -5.65
CA GLN A 306 19.67 4.84 -4.51
C GLN A 306 21.11 4.43 -4.18
N SER A 307 21.93 4.20 -5.19
CA SER A 307 23.36 3.84 -5.01
C SER A 307 24.26 5.04 -4.74
N GLY A 308 23.74 6.28 -4.80
CA GLY A 308 24.55 7.50 -4.68
C GLY A 308 25.52 7.73 -5.84
N THR A 309 25.30 7.08 -6.98
CA THR A 309 26.20 7.10 -8.16
C THR A 309 25.61 7.84 -9.36
N LEU A 310 24.77 8.86 -9.12
CA LEU A 310 24.08 9.58 -10.18
C LEU A 310 25.08 10.20 -11.18
N THR A 311 25.11 9.68 -12.41
CA THR A 311 25.98 10.17 -13.49
C THR A 311 25.55 11.54 -13.96
N HIS A 312 26.49 12.29 -14.57
CA HIS A 312 26.22 13.62 -15.10
C HIS A 312 25.09 13.60 -16.16
N GLY A 313 25.06 12.61 -17.05
CA GLY A 313 24.02 12.46 -18.06
C GLY A 313 22.63 12.26 -17.43
N CYS A 314 22.50 11.31 -16.50
CA CYS A 314 21.24 11.06 -15.78
C CYS A 314 20.80 12.26 -14.94
N SER A 315 21.74 12.93 -14.27
CA SER A 315 21.45 14.16 -13.51
C SER A 315 20.95 15.28 -14.40
N HIS A 316 21.55 15.44 -15.59
CA HIS A 316 21.14 16.46 -16.56
C HIS A 316 19.73 16.20 -17.08
N VAL A 317 19.42 14.99 -17.55
CA VAL A 317 18.08 14.60 -18.03
C VAL A 317 17.04 14.86 -16.94
N PHE A 318 17.29 14.36 -15.72
CA PHE A 318 16.35 14.50 -14.61
C PHE A 318 16.13 15.97 -14.20
N SER A 319 17.20 16.76 -14.07
CA SER A 319 17.08 18.18 -13.70
C SER A 319 16.41 19.02 -14.79
N THR A 320 16.55 18.65 -16.06
CA THR A 320 15.86 19.30 -17.18
C THR A 320 14.36 19.01 -17.11
N ALA A 321 13.97 17.75 -16.93
CA ALA A 321 12.56 17.38 -16.75
C ALA A 321 11.92 18.11 -15.56
N LEU A 322 12.59 18.14 -14.40
CA LEU A 322 12.06 18.85 -13.23
C LEU A 322 11.86 20.36 -13.47
N ARG A 323 12.69 21.01 -14.29
CA ARG A 323 12.49 22.42 -14.67
C ARG A 323 11.30 22.61 -15.59
N GLU A 324 11.11 21.69 -16.55
CA GLU A 324 9.99 21.76 -17.49
C GLU A 324 8.64 21.49 -16.79
N ILE A 325 8.57 20.46 -15.93
CA ILE A 325 7.37 20.09 -15.17
C ILE A 325 6.96 21.22 -14.21
N SER A 326 7.92 21.96 -13.62
CA SER A 326 7.68 22.94 -12.56
C SER A 326 7.36 22.30 -11.20
N LYS A 327 7.63 23.05 -10.13
CA LYS A 327 7.25 22.69 -8.75
C LYS A 327 5.76 22.98 -8.43
N PHE A 328 5.05 23.58 -9.35
CA PHE A 328 3.62 23.89 -9.25
C PHE A 328 2.74 22.84 -9.97
N VAL A 329 3.31 21.72 -10.39
CA VAL A 329 2.58 20.55 -10.85
C VAL A 329 2.83 19.43 -9.86
N ASP A 330 1.76 18.82 -9.38
CA ASP A 330 1.88 17.67 -8.47
C ASP A 330 2.24 16.40 -9.26
N GLY A 331 3.23 15.66 -8.77
CA GLY A 331 3.60 14.36 -9.35
C GLY A 331 2.58 13.24 -9.10
N TYR A 332 1.66 13.46 -8.19
CA TYR A 332 0.56 12.53 -7.88
C TYR A 332 -0.72 12.85 -8.67
N ASP A 333 -0.89 14.09 -9.12
CA ASP A 333 -1.99 14.51 -9.99
C ASP A 333 -1.56 15.68 -10.87
N VAL A 334 -1.49 15.46 -12.18
CA VAL A 334 -1.03 16.51 -13.11
C VAL A 334 -2.11 17.54 -13.44
N THR A 335 -3.33 17.36 -12.95
CA THR A 335 -4.49 18.24 -13.22
C THR A 335 -4.96 19.03 -12.02
N LEU A 336 -4.63 18.60 -10.81
CA LEU A 336 -4.95 19.34 -9.59
C LEU A 336 -3.89 20.40 -9.29
N ASP A 337 -4.32 21.47 -8.70
CA ASP A 337 -3.43 22.49 -8.16
C ASP A 337 -2.66 21.94 -6.96
N VAL A 338 -1.48 22.49 -6.68
CA VAL A 338 -0.70 22.15 -5.50
C VAL A 338 -1.16 22.96 -4.29
N CYS A 339 -1.05 22.39 -3.10
CA CYS A 339 -1.23 23.16 -1.87
C CYS A 339 -0.13 24.22 -1.76
N LEU A 340 -0.49 25.51 -1.84
CA LEU A 340 0.47 26.61 -1.90
C LEU A 340 1.29 26.75 -0.62
N SER A 341 0.77 26.36 0.53
CA SER A 341 1.51 26.35 1.80
C SER A 341 2.69 25.38 1.78
N THR A 342 2.59 24.28 1.05
CA THR A 342 3.72 23.32 0.88
C THR A 342 4.81 23.86 -0.05
N VAL A 343 4.46 24.73 -0.97
CA VAL A 343 5.37 25.35 -1.95
C VAL A 343 6.03 26.62 -1.41
N PHE A 344 5.29 27.39 -0.62
CA PHE A 344 5.75 28.64 0.00
C PHE A 344 5.66 28.52 1.52
N SER A 345 6.71 28.87 2.22
CA SER A 345 6.77 28.83 3.71
C SER A 345 5.84 29.87 4.42
N GLN A 346 4.95 30.56 3.71
CA GLN A 346 4.03 31.60 4.24
C GLN A 346 2.58 31.14 4.10
N SER A 347 2.14 30.32 5.01
CA SER A 347 0.95 29.47 4.85
C SER A 347 -0.43 30.12 5.08
N ALA A 348 -0.57 31.06 6.01
CA ALA A 348 -1.93 31.41 6.51
C ALA A 348 -2.79 32.29 5.58
N VAL A 349 -2.17 33.04 4.65
CA VAL A 349 -2.90 33.94 3.75
C VAL A 349 -3.25 33.27 2.43
N LEU A 350 -2.44 32.29 2.00
CA LEU A 350 -2.60 31.64 0.69
C LEU A 350 -3.68 30.57 0.69
N ASN A 351 -3.87 29.84 1.80
CA ASN A 351 -4.89 28.79 1.90
C ASN A 351 -6.32 29.34 1.74
N LYS A 352 -6.60 30.58 2.19
CA LYS A 352 -7.91 31.21 2.00
C LYS A 352 -8.28 31.50 0.53
N LEU A 353 -7.31 31.52 -0.36
CA LEU A 353 -7.55 31.71 -1.79
C LEU A 353 -7.92 30.42 -2.53
N GLN A 354 -7.65 29.25 -1.93
CA GLN A 354 -7.95 27.94 -2.50
C GLN A 354 -9.28 27.32 -1.99
N GLU A 355 -9.98 27.96 -1.05
CA GLU A 355 -11.26 27.47 -0.48
C GLU A 355 -12.43 27.38 -1.50
N THR A 356 -12.20 27.74 -2.76
CA THR A 356 -13.24 27.69 -3.81
C THR A 356 -13.19 26.41 -4.65
N GLU A 357 -12.20 25.53 -4.42
CA GLU A 357 -12.07 24.29 -5.15
C GLU A 357 -12.92 23.17 -4.54
N THR A 358 -13.46 22.28 -5.39
CA THR A 358 -14.26 21.12 -4.96
C THR A 358 -13.43 20.06 -4.22
N ILE A 359 -12.09 20.08 -4.39
CA ILE A 359 -11.14 19.18 -3.76
C ILE A 359 -10.16 20.01 -2.92
N ASP A 360 -10.08 19.71 -1.62
CA ASP A 360 -9.10 20.33 -0.74
C ASP A 360 -7.71 19.74 -0.95
N VAL A 361 -6.91 20.34 -1.80
CA VAL A 361 -5.52 19.92 -2.10
C VAL A 361 -4.58 20.07 -0.89
N CYS A 362 -5.01 20.72 0.20
CA CYS A 362 -4.24 20.85 1.44
C CYS A 362 -4.63 19.84 2.53
N VAL A 363 -5.54 18.91 2.25
CA VAL A 363 -6.06 17.94 3.24
C VAL A 363 -4.95 17.14 3.96
N GLN A 364 -3.85 16.84 3.30
CA GLN A 364 -2.73 16.14 3.95
C GLN A 364 -2.02 17.01 4.99
N GLU A 365 -1.92 18.33 4.75
CA GLU A 365 -1.39 19.28 5.74
C GLU A 365 -2.34 19.42 6.93
N GLU A 366 -3.66 19.49 6.67
CA GLU A 366 -4.68 19.49 7.73
C GLU A 366 -4.66 18.20 8.54
N THR A 367 -4.51 17.05 7.87
CA THR A 367 -4.35 15.74 8.52
C THR A 367 -3.11 15.70 9.41
N TYR A 368 -1.97 16.21 8.92
CA TYR A 368 -0.76 16.32 9.73
C TYR A 368 -0.99 17.15 11.00
N LYS A 369 -1.62 18.33 10.88
CA LYS A 369 -1.95 19.18 12.02
C LYS A 369 -2.88 18.46 13.00
N TYR A 370 -3.93 17.83 12.49
CA TYR A 370 -4.95 17.14 13.27
C TYR A 370 -4.36 15.98 14.07
N LEU A 371 -3.62 15.06 13.46
CA LEU A 371 -3.04 13.88 14.11
C LEU A 371 -1.91 14.21 15.10
N ASN A 372 -1.38 15.43 15.07
CA ASN A 372 -0.40 15.93 16.05
C ASN A 372 -1.04 16.67 17.23
N ARG A 373 -2.37 16.84 17.26
CA ARG A 373 -3.07 17.37 18.43
C ARG A 373 -3.09 16.34 19.55
N LYS A 374 -2.76 16.76 20.77
CA LYS A 374 -2.67 15.87 21.91
C LYS A 374 -3.99 15.19 22.23
N GLU A 375 -5.09 15.93 22.20
CA GLU A 375 -6.44 15.42 22.43
C GLU A 375 -6.89 14.42 21.36
N VAL A 376 -6.40 14.54 20.13
CA VAL A 376 -6.66 13.57 19.06
C VAL A 376 -5.88 12.29 19.31
N GLN A 377 -4.61 12.39 19.68
CA GLN A 377 -3.79 11.23 20.04
C GLN A 377 -4.35 10.49 21.25
N GLU A 378 -4.80 11.21 22.26
CA GLU A 378 -5.46 10.62 23.43
C GLU A 378 -6.75 9.89 23.04
N SER A 379 -7.59 10.48 22.17
CA SER A 379 -8.83 9.85 21.69
C SER A 379 -8.60 8.65 20.79
N LEU A 380 -7.49 8.63 20.03
CA LEU A 380 -7.04 7.50 19.20
C LEU A 380 -6.26 6.45 20.02
N HIS A 381 -6.05 6.64 21.32
CA HIS A 381 -5.16 5.80 22.15
C HIS A 381 -3.73 5.71 21.60
N ALA A 382 -3.33 6.71 20.81
CA ALA A 382 -2.03 6.77 20.15
C ALA A 382 -0.91 7.26 21.07
N ARG A 383 0.31 6.81 20.80
CA ARG A 383 1.51 7.17 21.57
C ARG A 383 2.66 7.48 20.62
N LEU A 384 3.39 8.54 20.90
CA LEU A 384 4.64 8.86 20.22
C LEU A 384 5.79 8.08 20.88
N ILE A 385 6.13 6.91 20.31
CA ILE A 385 7.19 6.04 20.81
C ILE A 385 8.35 6.06 19.80
N GLY A 386 9.50 6.61 20.25
CA GLY A 386 10.68 6.73 19.39
C GLY A 386 10.63 7.86 18.35
N ILE A 387 9.53 8.62 18.31
CA ILE A 387 9.33 9.80 17.47
C ILE A 387 8.80 10.95 18.32
N SER A 388 9.07 12.18 17.90
CA SER A 388 8.57 13.41 18.58
C SER A 388 7.27 13.92 17.98
N THR A 389 6.96 13.52 16.75
CA THR A 389 5.85 14.05 15.96
C THR A 389 5.39 12.96 15.00
N TRP A 390 4.09 12.78 14.84
CA TRP A 390 3.53 11.95 13.80
C TRP A 390 3.81 12.59 12.42
N THR A 391 4.16 11.78 11.43
CA THR A 391 4.38 12.23 10.05
C THR A 391 3.67 11.29 9.07
N THR A 392 3.23 11.84 7.93
CA THR A 392 2.54 11.09 6.86
C THR A 392 3.35 9.89 6.40
N CYS A 393 4.66 10.07 6.17
CA CYS A 393 5.57 8.97 5.87
C CYS A 393 6.71 8.96 6.90
N SER A 394 7.20 7.78 7.22
CA SER A 394 8.20 7.56 8.27
C SER A 394 9.51 8.28 7.98
N SER A 395 10.01 9.01 8.99
CA SER A 395 11.33 9.64 8.98
C SER A 395 12.43 8.78 9.61
N VAL A 396 12.05 7.68 10.29
CA VAL A 396 12.99 6.80 11.01
C VAL A 396 13.29 5.51 10.27
N LEU A 397 12.40 5.11 9.38
CA LEU A 397 12.47 3.84 8.66
C LEU A 397 13.50 3.92 7.51
N LYS A 398 14.45 2.98 7.50
CA LYS A 398 15.33 2.73 6.36
C LYS A 398 14.88 1.44 5.70
N TYR A 399 13.99 1.58 4.73
CA TYR A 399 13.46 0.44 4.01
C TYR A 399 14.47 -0.11 3.01
N GLU A 400 14.52 -1.46 2.86
CA GLU A 400 15.42 -2.11 1.90
C GLU A 400 14.92 -1.86 0.45
N MET A 401 15.48 -0.86 -0.19
CA MET A 401 15.03 -0.40 -1.51
C MET A 401 15.35 -1.37 -2.65
N GLN A 402 16.17 -2.42 -2.43
CA GLN A 402 16.38 -3.48 -3.42
C GLN A 402 15.10 -4.32 -3.64
N ASN A 403 14.15 -4.28 -2.71
CA ASN A 403 12.83 -4.91 -2.90
C ASN A 403 12.08 -4.34 -4.11
N LEU A 404 12.30 -3.08 -4.49
CA LEU A 404 11.74 -2.46 -5.70
C LEU A 404 12.07 -3.25 -6.99
N GLU A 405 13.22 -3.91 -7.04
CA GLU A 405 13.67 -4.71 -8.19
C GLU A 405 13.00 -6.08 -8.27
N ILE A 406 12.25 -6.50 -7.24
CA ILE A 406 11.59 -7.81 -7.16
C ILE A 406 10.16 -7.68 -7.66
N PRO A 407 9.82 -8.14 -8.89
CA PRO A 407 8.48 -7.99 -9.41
C PRO A 407 7.45 -8.78 -8.60
N THR A 408 6.32 -8.18 -8.27
CA THR A 408 5.19 -8.85 -7.59
C THR A 408 4.19 -9.50 -8.54
N MET A 409 4.35 -9.30 -9.84
CA MET A 409 3.50 -9.85 -10.90
C MET A 409 3.32 -11.38 -10.80
N SER A 410 4.38 -12.13 -10.45
CA SER A 410 4.29 -13.58 -10.28
C SER A 410 3.39 -13.98 -9.12
N ILE A 411 3.41 -13.20 -8.03
CA ILE A 411 2.56 -13.41 -6.86
C ILE A 411 1.10 -13.16 -7.21
N LEU A 412 0.80 -12.11 -7.97
CA LEU A 412 -0.56 -11.86 -8.50
C LEU A 412 -1.05 -13.06 -9.31
N GLY A 413 -0.18 -13.63 -10.16
CA GLY A 413 -0.50 -14.83 -10.94
C GLY A 413 -0.79 -16.07 -10.09
N GLU A 414 -0.08 -16.26 -8.97
CA GLU A 414 -0.35 -17.33 -8.01
C GLU A 414 -1.71 -17.12 -7.32
N LEU A 415 -2.05 -15.88 -6.93
CA LEU A 415 -3.33 -15.54 -6.31
C LEU A 415 -4.50 -15.79 -7.25
N VAL A 416 -4.41 -15.34 -8.51
CA VAL A 416 -5.41 -15.61 -9.56
C VAL A 416 -5.65 -17.11 -9.71
N LYS A 417 -4.58 -17.91 -9.80
CA LYS A 417 -4.67 -19.39 -9.89
C LYS A 417 -5.27 -20.04 -8.65
N SER A 418 -5.16 -19.38 -7.51
CA SER A 418 -5.72 -19.83 -6.23
C SER A 418 -7.18 -19.43 -6.04
N GLY A 419 -7.81 -18.80 -7.03
CA GLY A 419 -9.20 -18.36 -6.97
C GLY A 419 -9.43 -17.07 -6.20
N ILE A 420 -8.39 -16.26 -6.01
CA ILE A 420 -8.50 -14.94 -5.39
C ILE A 420 -8.77 -13.91 -6.49
N HIS A 421 -9.83 -13.13 -6.34
CA HIS A 421 -10.16 -12.05 -7.26
C HIS A 421 -9.12 -10.92 -7.13
N VAL A 422 -8.47 -10.58 -8.23
CA VAL A 422 -7.44 -9.53 -8.31
C VAL A 422 -7.97 -8.39 -9.15
N LEU A 423 -8.20 -7.24 -8.52
CA LEU A 423 -8.48 -5.97 -9.20
C LEU A 423 -7.21 -5.10 -9.17
N VAL A 424 -6.77 -4.66 -10.34
CA VAL A 424 -5.74 -3.63 -10.48
C VAL A 424 -6.39 -2.41 -11.12
N TYR A 425 -6.26 -1.24 -10.50
CA TYR A 425 -6.82 -0.01 -11.05
C TYR A 425 -5.81 1.13 -11.06
N SER A 426 -6.04 2.11 -11.93
CA SER A 426 -5.17 3.30 -12.05
C SER A 426 -6.00 4.55 -12.25
N GLY A 427 -5.68 5.61 -11.50
CA GLY A 427 -6.03 6.98 -11.90
C GLY A 427 -5.27 7.35 -13.17
N ASP A 428 -5.93 8.04 -14.10
CA ASP A 428 -5.35 8.35 -15.39
C ASP A 428 -4.56 9.67 -15.42
N GLN A 429 -4.51 10.39 -14.28
CA GLN A 429 -3.74 11.63 -14.09
C GLN A 429 -2.48 11.43 -13.22
N ASP A 430 -2.20 10.19 -12.84
CA ASP A 430 -1.03 9.83 -12.01
C ASP A 430 0.28 9.84 -12.82
N ALA A 431 1.21 10.72 -12.46
CA ALA A 431 2.58 10.73 -13.00
C ALA A 431 3.58 9.96 -12.11
N ALA A 432 3.18 9.52 -10.91
CA ALA A 432 4.03 8.74 -10.04
C ALA A 432 4.15 7.28 -10.50
N ILE A 433 3.01 6.62 -10.78
CA ILE A 433 2.94 5.27 -11.37
C ILE A 433 1.88 5.28 -12.47
N PRO A 434 2.22 5.75 -13.68
CA PRO A 434 1.26 5.97 -14.74
C PRO A 434 0.54 4.70 -15.20
N LEU A 435 -0.74 4.85 -15.53
CA LEU A 435 -1.60 3.79 -16.04
C LEU A 435 -0.99 3.00 -17.22
N LEU A 436 -0.11 3.61 -18.02
CA LEU A 436 0.54 2.99 -19.17
C LEU A 436 1.37 1.77 -18.75
N GLY A 437 2.16 1.92 -17.68
CA GLY A 437 2.95 0.84 -17.09
C GLY A 437 2.04 -0.25 -16.53
N THR A 438 1.12 0.12 -15.66
CA THR A 438 0.19 -0.79 -14.99
C THR A 438 -0.63 -1.62 -15.98
N ARG A 439 -1.24 -0.98 -16.99
CA ARG A 439 -1.99 -1.66 -18.07
C ARG A 439 -1.12 -2.66 -18.84
N THR A 440 0.11 -2.28 -19.15
CA THR A 440 1.07 -3.15 -19.85
C THR A 440 1.39 -4.38 -19.01
N ILE A 441 1.62 -4.22 -17.70
CA ILE A 441 1.93 -5.30 -16.76
C ILE A 441 0.74 -6.26 -16.63
N VAL A 442 -0.49 -5.74 -16.43
CA VAL A 442 -1.69 -6.58 -16.31
C VAL A 442 -1.96 -7.38 -17.58
N ASN A 443 -1.84 -6.76 -18.76
CA ASN A 443 -1.99 -7.47 -20.04
C ASN A 443 -0.91 -8.56 -20.21
N LYS A 444 0.34 -8.28 -19.83
CA LYS A 444 1.42 -9.27 -19.84
C LYS A 444 1.12 -10.43 -18.89
N LEU A 445 0.64 -10.14 -17.69
CA LEU A 445 0.24 -11.16 -16.73
C LEU A 445 -0.89 -12.05 -17.27
N ALA A 446 -1.94 -11.45 -17.82
CA ALA A 446 -3.06 -12.20 -18.42
C ALA A 446 -2.58 -13.16 -19.51
N LYS A 447 -1.70 -12.70 -20.42
CA LYS A 447 -1.08 -13.53 -21.46
C LYS A 447 -0.23 -14.67 -20.89
N GLN A 448 0.58 -14.40 -19.86
CA GLN A 448 1.41 -15.41 -19.21
C GLN A 448 0.59 -16.49 -18.51
N LEU A 449 -0.59 -16.12 -18.00
CA LEU A 449 -1.52 -17.04 -17.37
C LEU A 449 -2.42 -17.79 -18.39
N GLY A 450 -2.39 -17.42 -19.66
CA GLY A 450 -3.27 -17.97 -20.71
C GLY A 450 -4.74 -17.60 -20.51
N LEU A 451 -5.03 -16.46 -19.86
CA LEU A 451 -6.40 -16.02 -19.61
C LEU A 451 -7.02 -15.41 -20.88
N ASN A 452 -8.23 -15.84 -21.20
CA ASN A 452 -9.04 -15.21 -22.23
C ASN A 452 -9.67 -13.92 -21.70
N THR A 453 -9.87 -12.94 -22.57
CA THR A 453 -10.65 -11.75 -22.25
C THR A 453 -12.13 -12.13 -22.15
N THR A 454 -12.73 -12.02 -20.97
CA THR A 454 -14.15 -12.31 -20.71
C THR A 454 -15.00 -11.04 -20.80
N VAL A 455 -14.44 -9.89 -20.40
CA VAL A 455 -15.02 -8.57 -20.65
C VAL A 455 -14.03 -7.78 -21.51
N PRO A 456 -14.41 -7.41 -22.76
CA PRO A 456 -13.54 -6.62 -23.63
C PRO A 456 -13.30 -5.22 -23.04
N TYR A 457 -12.22 -4.57 -23.48
CA TYR A 457 -11.91 -3.21 -23.07
C TYR A 457 -13.09 -2.29 -23.42
N ARG A 458 -13.74 -1.73 -22.41
CA ARG A 458 -14.94 -0.90 -22.55
C ARG A 458 -14.99 0.21 -21.50
N VAL A 459 -15.82 1.21 -21.75
CA VAL A 459 -16.17 2.23 -20.76
C VAL A 459 -16.97 1.63 -19.61
N TRP A 460 -16.85 2.23 -18.44
CA TRP A 460 -17.78 2.05 -17.33
C TRP A 460 -18.28 3.40 -16.84
N PHE A 461 -19.41 3.41 -16.18
CA PHE A 461 -20.16 4.60 -15.84
C PHE A 461 -20.33 4.76 -14.34
N GLU A 462 -20.28 6.00 -13.91
CA GLU A 462 -20.79 6.49 -12.66
C GLU A 462 -21.95 7.41 -13.03
N GLU A 463 -23.14 7.12 -12.53
CA GLU A 463 -24.40 7.73 -12.98
C GLU A 463 -24.52 7.76 -14.53
N ARG A 464 -24.40 8.94 -15.12
CA ARG A 464 -24.54 9.19 -16.57
C ARG A 464 -23.24 9.57 -17.26
N GLN A 465 -22.12 9.55 -16.53
CA GLN A 465 -20.82 9.95 -17.04
C GLN A 465 -19.88 8.76 -17.16
N VAL A 466 -19.02 8.81 -18.18
CA VAL A 466 -17.93 7.83 -18.29
C VAL A 466 -16.98 8.05 -17.11
N ALA A 467 -16.90 7.04 -16.24
CA ALA A 467 -16.07 7.05 -15.06
C ALA A 467 -14.67 6.46 -15.32
N GLY A 468 -14.51 5.71 -16.40
CA GLY A 468 -13.24 5.13 -16.80
C GLY A 468 -13.40 3.99 -17.80
N TRP A 469 -12.37 3.16 -17.90
CA TRP A 469 -12.35 1.97 -18.77
C TRP A 469 -12.05 0.74 -17.93
N THR A 470 -12.55 -0.40 -18.37
CA THR A 470 -12.31 -1.68 -17.71
C THR A 470 -12.08 -2.81 -18.71
N GLN A 471 -11.38 -3.83 -18.26
CA GLN A 471 -11.17 -5.09 -18.97
C GLN A 471 -11.03 -6.22 -17.96
N VAL A 472 -11.64 -7.38 -18.24
CA VAL A 472 -11.55 -8.56 -17.37
C VAL A 472 -10.95 -9.72 -18.16
N TYR A 473 -10.02 -10.43 -17.52
CA TYR A 473 -9.33 -11.58 -18.04
C TYR A 473 -9.67 -12.83 -17.19
N GLY A 474 -10.33 -13.81 -17.81
CA GLY A 474 -10.97 -14.88 -17.06
C GLY A 474 -11.97 -14.29 -16.07
N ASP A 475 -12.15 -14.94 -14.94
CA ASP A 475 -13.10 -14.49 -13.91
C ASP A 475 -12.40 -13.81 -12.71
N MET A 476 -11.06 -13.88 -12.65
CA MET A 476 -10.30 -13.51 -11.45
C MET A 476 -9.33 -12.34 -11.62
N LEU A 477 -9.07 -11.86 -12.82
CA LEU A 477 -8.16 -10.72 -13.06
C LEU A 477 -8.88 -9.58 -13.75
N SER A 478 -9.04 -8.47 -13.07
CA SER A 478 -9.70 -7.27 -13.58
C SER A 478 -8.73 -6.09 -13.63
N PHE A 479 -8.82 -5.29 -14.67
CA PHE A 479 -8.15 -4.00 -14.78
C PHE A 479 -9.19 -2.90 -14.96
N ALA A 480 -8.99 -1.76 -14.30
CA ALA A 480 -9.81 -0.58 -14.48
C ALA A 480 -8.99 0.71 -14.46
N THR A 481 -9.44 1.73 -15.16
CA THR A 481 -8.98 3.11 -14.96
C THR A 481 -10.09 3.93 -14.32
N ILE A 482 -9.71 4.96 -13.56
CA ILE A 482 -10.62 5.96 -13.04
C ILE A 482 -10.28 7.28 -13.72
N ARG A 483 -11.22 7.77 -14.53
CA ARG A 483 -11.02 8.98 -15.33
C ARG A 483 -10.92 10.23 -14.48
N GLY A 484 -9.87 11.02 -14.67
CA GLY A 484 -9.58 12.23 -13.92
C GLY A 484 -9.06 11.96 -12.50
N ALA A 485 -8.64 10.71 -12.20
CA ALA A 485 -8.13 10.39 -10.88
C ALA A 485 -6.60 10.51 -10.81
N SER A 486 -6.14 10.91 -9.64
CA SER A 486 -4.74 11.01 -9.22
C SER A 486 -4.11 9.65 -8.88
N HIS A 487 -2.90 9.71 -8.32
CA HIS A 487 -2.25 8.58 -7.63
C HIS A 487 -3.11 8.08 -6.45
N GLU A 488 -3.61 9.00 -5.64
CA GLU A 488 -4.58 8.77 -4.58
C GLU A 488 -6.00 8.90 -5.16
N ALA A 489 -6.44 7.88 -5.91
CA ALA A 489 -7.67 7.94 -6.68
C ALA A 489 -8.93 8.24 -5.85
N PRO A 490 -9.08 7.70 -4.61
CA PRO A 490 -10.23 8.04 -3.76
C PRO A 490 -10.23 9.48 -3.25
N PHE A 491 -9.06 10.12 -3.21
CA PHE A 491 -8.95 11.54 -2.88
C PHE A 491 -9.51 12.43 -3.97
N SER A 492 -9.06 12.22 -5.21
CA SER A 492 -9.35 13.12 -6.34
C SER A 492 -10.65 12.79 -7.08
N GLN A 493 -11.08 11.50 -7.07
CA GLN A 493 -12.34 11.04 -7.67
C GLN A 493 -13.09 10.12 -6.69
N PRO A 494 -13.57 10.65 -5.55
CA PRO A 494 -14.12 9.85 -4.46
C PRO A 494 -15.37 9.05 -4.87
N GLU A 495 -16.28 9.66 -5.65
CA GLU A 495 -17.52 9.05 -6.10
C GLU A 495 -17.26 7.85 -7.02
N ARG A 496 -16.42 8.05 -8.06
CA ARG A 496 -16.03 6.98 -8.98
C ARG A 496 -15.28 5.86 -8.27
N SER A 497 -14.42 6.21 -7.34
CA SER A 497 -13.67 5.24 -6.52
C SER A 497 -14.60 4.40 -5.64
N LEU A 498 -15.66 4.99 -5.07
CA LEU A 498 -16.67 4.27 -4.29
C LEU A 498 -17.47 3.29 -5.16
N VAL A 499 -17.85 3.67 -6.39
CA VAL A 499 -18.56 2.77 -7.34
C VAL A 499 -17.66 1.59 -7.71
N LEU A 500 -16.38 1.83 -8.01
CA LEU A 500 -15.42 0.77 -8.31
C LEU A 500 -15.25 -0.17 -7.11
N PHE A 501 -15.07 0.37 -5.91
CA PHE A 501 -14.91 -0.38 -4.67
C PHE A 501 -16.13 -1.24 -4.36
N SER A 502 -17.34 -0.67 -4.43
CA SER A 502 -18.62 -1.38 -4.20
C SER A 502 -18.82 -2.53 -5.21
N SER A 503 -18.49 -2.30 -6.49
CA SER A 503 -18.58 -3.32 -7.53
C SER A 503 -17.60 -4.46 -7.26
N PHE A 504 -16.36 -4.16 -6.86
CA PHE A 504 -15.34 -5.14 -6.51
C PHE A 504 -15.77 -6.02 -5.32
N LEU A 505 -16.21 -5.42 -4.22
CA LEU A 505 -16.67 -6.16 -3.04
C LEU A 505 -17.86 -7.07 -3.35
N GLY A 506 -18.77 -6.59 -4.20
CA GLY A 506 -19.95 -7.35 -4.62
C GLY A 506 -19.68 -8.42 -5.68
N GLY A 507 -18.45 -8.54 -6.20
CA GLY A 507 -18.12 -9.41 -7.34
C GLY A 507 -18.93 -9.08 -8.59
N ARG A 508 -19.34 -7.82 -8.77
CA ARG A 508 -20.18 -7.36 -9.88
C ARG A 508 -19.35 -6.66 -10.94
N PRO A 509 -19.72 -6.81 -12.23
CA PRO A 509 -19.13 -6.00 -13.28
C PRO A 509 -19.32 -4.49 -13.00
N LEU A 510 -18.36 -3.68 -13.43
CA LEU A 510 -18.51 -2.22 -13.42
C LEU A 510 -19.67 -1.80 -14.34
N PRO A 511 -20.46 -0.77 -13.98
CA PRO A 511 -21.67 -0.38 -14.69
C PRO A 511 -21.45 -0.07 -16.17
N GLU A 512 -22.35 -0.50 -17.04
CA GLU A 512 -22.27 -0.34 -18.52
C GLU A 512 -23.07 0.87 -19.06
N GLY A 513 -23.71 1.66 -18.17
CA GLY A 513 -24.57 2.79 -18.54
C GLY A 513 -26.03 2.40 -18.68
N LEU A 514 -26.90 3.40 -18.93
CA LEU A 514 -28.35 3.24 -18.98
C LEU A 514 -28.90 2.81 -20.37
N LEU A 515 -28.05 2.55 -21.36
CA LEU A 515 -28.53 2.09 -22.66
C LEU A 515 -28.95 0.62 -22.53
N SER A 516 -30.26 0.40 -22.33
CA SER A 516 -30.86 -0.90 -22.60
C SER A 516 -30.51 -1.30 -24.05
N GLU A 517 -30.24 -2.57 -24.27
CA GLU A 517 -29.92 -3.16 -25.59
C GLU A 517 -30.90 -2.76 -26.71
N SER A 518 -32.14 -2.32 -26.36
CA SER A 518 -33.14 -1.82 -27.29
C SER A 518 -32.83 -0.44 -27.94
N ALA A 519 -31.83 0.29 -27.45
CA ALA A 519 -31.45 1.61 -28.01
C ALA A 519 -30.26 1.55 -28.98
N VAL A 520 -29.52 0.42 -29.02
CA VAL A 520 -28.33 0.28 -29.88
C VAL A 520 -28.71 -0.06 -31.33
N GLU A 521 -29.86 -0.67 -31.57
CA GLU A 521 -30.27 -1.04 -32.93
C GLU A 521 -30.73 0.13 -33.81
N ASN A 522 -31.00 1.32 -33.27
CA ASN A 522 -31.58 2.41 -34.05
C ASN A 522 -30.75 3.72 -34.13
N ASN A 523 -29.56 3.77 -33.57
CA ASN A 523 -28.71 4.97 -33.68
C ASN A 523 -27.37 4.64 -34.32
N HIS A 524 -27.31 4.58 -35.68
CA HIS A 524 -26.12 4.94 -36.41
C HIS A 524 -25.82 6.42 -36.11
N ILE A 525 -25.08 6.70 -35.05
CA ILE A 525 -24.54 8.03 -34.80
C ILE A 525 -23.54 8.31 -35.91
N ASN A 526 -23.96 9.07 -36.91
CA ASN A 526 -23.07 9.68 -37.88
C ASN A 526 -22.23 10.75 -37.15
N ILE A 527 -21.09 10.33 -36.60
CA ILE A 527 -20.07 11.26 -36.12
C ILE A 527 -19.43 11.87 -37.38
N LYS A 528 -19.88 13.06 -37.77
CA LYS A 528 -19.16 13.90 -38.72
C LYS A 528 -17.98 14.52 -37.96
N TRP A 529 -16.80 14.06 -38.29
CA TRP A 529 -15.56 14.76 -37.97
C TRP A 529 -15.51 16.00 -38.90
N SER A 530 -15.69 17.21 -38.36
CA SER A 530 -15.49 18.47 -39.07
C SER A 530 -14.05 18.92 -38.90
#